data_5e399aeabc55e2526bd033c3e4244e58
#
_entry.id   5e399aeabc55e2526bd033c3e4244e58
#
_cell.length_a   1.000
_cell.length_b   1.000
_cell.length_c   1.000
_cell.angle_alpha   90.00
_cell.angle_beta   90.00
_cell.angle_gamma   90.00
#
_symmetry.space_group_name_H-M   'P 1'
#
loop_
_entity.id
_entity.type
_entity.pdbx_description
1 polymer ?
#
loop_
_entity_poly.entity_id
_entity_poly.type
_entity_poly.pdbx_seq_one_letter_code
_entity_poly.pdbx_strand_id
1 'polypeptide(L)'
;MSIKIGINGFGRIGRMVFRACLEHPEIDVVGINDLCPADYLAYMLKYDTMHGRCKADIESRENALVVNGQVIPVFSERDPANLKWGKLGAEYIVESTGLFLTKEKAAGHIAAGAKKVIMSAPSKDDTPMFVMGVNHKNYTSDMQFVSNASCTTNCLAPIAKVLHENFGIKDGLMTTIHSVTATQETVDGPLSLIHISEPTRLD
;
A
#
# COMPACT_ATOMS: atom_id res chain seq x y z
N MET A 1 -17.16 -13.85 -9.86
CA MET A 1 -17.09 -13.23 -8.51
C MET A 1 -15.82 -12.41 -8.45
N SER A 2 -15.91 -11.14 -8.09
CA SER A 2 -14.73 -10.29 -7.90
C SER A 2 -14.07 -10.54 -6.53
N ILE A 3 -12.76 -10.35 -6.49
CA ILE A 3 -11.98 -10.38 -5.24
C ILE A 3 -12.16 -9.03 -4.55
N LYS A 4 -12.77 -9.03 -3.38
CA LYS A 4 -13.02 -7.81 -2.61
C LYS A 4 -11.86 -7.47 -1.71
N ILE A 5 -11.30 -6.27 -1.88
CA ILE A 5 -10.17 -5.81 -1.09
C ILE A 5 -10.49 -4.53 -0.32
N GLY A 6 -9.87 -4.37 0.84
CA GLY A 6 -9.77 -3.11 1.58
C GLY A 6 -8.36 -2.55 1.52
N ILE A 7 -8.22 -1.24 1.56
CA ILE A 7 -6.92 -0.56 1.60
C ILE A 7 -6.80 0.18 2.93
N ASN A 8 -5.79 -0.14 3.73
CA ASN A 8 -5.45 0.57 4.94
C ASN A 8 -4.21 1.45 4.70
N GLY A 9 -4.39 2.77 4.76
CA GLY A 9 -3.41 3.77 4.34
C GLY A 9 -3.56 4.12 2.85
N PHE A 10 -4.00 5.34 2.58
CA PHE A 10 -4.21 5.82 1.22
C PHE A 10 -3.16 6.86 0.81
N GLY A 11 -1.93 6.67 1.31
CA GLY A 11 -0.73 7.36 0.89
C GLY A 11 -0.31 6.97 -0.53
N ARG A 12 0.95 7.20 -0.88
CA ARG A 12 1.50 6.90 -2.22
C ARG A 12 1.16 5.47 -2.65
N ILE A 13 1.48 4.49 -1.82
CA ILE A 13 1.33 3.07 -2.20
C ILE A 13 -0.14 2.69 -2.28
N GLY A 14 -0.97 3.05 -1.29
CA GLY A 14 -2.41 2.73 -1.33
C GLY A 14 -3.10 3.30 -2.57
N ARG A 15 -2.78 4.53 -2.96
CA ARG A 15 -3.31 5.14 -4.19
C ARG A 15 -2.83 4.45 -5.46
N MET A 16 -1.58 3.99 -5.51
CA MET A 16 -1.08 3.27 -6.69
C MET A 16 -1.69 1.88 -6.79
N VAL A 17 -1.87 1.17 -5.67
CA VAL A 17 -2.64 -0.08 -5.62
C VAL A 17 -4.06 0.15 -6.12
N PHE A 18 -4.73 1.20 -5.63
CA PHE A 18 -6.08 1.53 -6.10
C PHE A 18 -6.13 1.76 -7.61
N ARG A 19 -5.21 2.56 -8.17
CA ARG A 19 -5.13 2.81 -9.61
C ARG A 19 -4.87 1.52 -10.40
N ALA A 20 -4.00 0.64 -9.91
CA ALA A 20 -3.78 -0.66 -10.53
C ALA A 20 -5.06 -1.52 -10.53
N CYS A 21 -5.83 -1.51 -9.44
CA CYS A 21 -7.10 -2.25 -9.38
C CYS A 21 -8.13 -1.77 -10.41
N LEU A 22 -8.09 -0.50 -10.84
CA LEU A 22 -8.99 -0.01 -11.90
C LEU A 22 -8.74 -0.68 -13.26
N GLU A 23 -7.56 -1.25 -13.48
CA GLU A 23 -7.19 -1.99 -14.69
C GLU A 23 -7.50 -3.49 -14.57
N HIS A 24 -7.95 -3.95 -13.39
CA HIS A 24 -8.23 -5.33 -13.04
C HIS A 24 -9.69 -5.53 -12.62
N PRO A 25 -10.60 -5.79 -13.57
CA PRO A 25 -12.04 -5.90 -13.29
C PRO A 25 -12.42 -7.07 -12.36
N GLU A 26 -11.49 -8.00 -12.15
CA GLU A 26 -11.63 -9.08 -11.18
C GLU A 26 -11.38 -8.66 -9.74
N ILE A 27 -10.85 -7.44 -9.51
CA ILE A 27 -10.57 -6.89 -8.17
C ILE A 27 -11.51 -5.72 -7.89
N ASP A 28 -12.15 -5.74 -6.73
CA ASP A 28 -13.10 -4.72 -6.29
C ASP A 28 -12.60 -4.10 -4.96
N VAL A 29 -12.28 -2.81 -4.98
CA VAL A 29 -11.93 -2.06 -3.77
C VAL A 29 -13.21 -1.63 -3.08
N VAL A 30 -13.54 -2.26 -1.95
CA VAL A 30 -14.79 -2.05 -1.23
C VAL A 30 -14.70 -1.10 -0.04
N GLY A 31 -13.51 -0.66 0.32
CA GLY A 31 -13.31 0.30 1.41
C GLY A 31 -11.87 0.77 1.54
N ILE A 32 -11.72 1.98 2.06
CA ILE A 32 -10.44 2.63 2.30
C ILE A 32 -10.42 3.12 3.74
N ASN A 33 -9.28 3.03 4.40
CA ASN A 33 -9.05 3.68 5.69
C ASN A 33 -7.84 4.61 5.58
N ASP A 34 -8.04 5.87 5.94
CA ASP A 34 -6.98 6.88 6.05
C ASP A 34 -7.42 7.98 7.01
N LEU A 35 -6.47 8.67 7.64
CA LEU A 35 -6.77 9.74 8.61
C LEU A 35 -7.07 11.08 7.93
N CYS A 36 -6.80 11.21 6.64
CA CYS A 36 -7.09 12.40 5.85
C CYS A 36 -8.56 12.40 5.39
N PRO A 37 -9.18 13.58 5.20
CA PRO A 37 -10.55 13.69 4.74
C PRO A 37 -10.71 13.24 3.27
N ALA A 38 -11.91 12.77 2.92
CA ALA A 38 -12.19 12.15 1.63
C ALA A 38 -11.95 13.08 0.42
N ASP A 39 -12.19 14.37 0.55
CA ASP A 39 -11.93 15.36 -0.50
C ASP A 39 -10.43 15.48 -0.83
N TYR A 40 -9.59 15.50 0.22
CA TYR A 40 -8.14 15.48 0.06
C TYR A 40 -7.68 14.17 -0.61
N LEU A 41 -8.21 13.04 -0.17
CA LEU A 41 -7.87 11.73 -0.76
C LEU A 41 -8.30 11.63 -2.23
N ALA A 42 -9.48 12.19 -2.58
CA ALA A 42 -9.95 12.27 -3.96
C ALA A 42 -9.00 13.11 -4.83
N TYR A 43 -8.58 14.28 -4.31
CA TYR A 43 -7.62 15.15 -5.00
C TYR A 43 -6.30 14.41 -5.25
N MET A 44 -5.74 13.78 -4.23
CA MET A 44 -4.47 13.06 -4.32
C MET A 44 -4.55 11.80 -5.20
N LEU A 45 -5.71 11.15 -5.28
CA LEU A 45 -5.93 10.04 -6.21
C LEU A 45 -6.01 10.54 -7.66
N LYS A 46 -6.67 11.68 -7.87
CA LYS A 46 -6.89 12.26 -9.20
C LYS A 46 -5.61 12.79 -9.81
N TYR A 47 -4.78 13.46 -9.01
CA TYR A 47 -3.57 14.13 -9.49
C TYR A 47 -2.32 13.51 -8.88
N ASP A 48 -1.38 13.16 -9.72
CA ASP A 48 -0.09 12.61 -9.31
C ASP A 48 1.00 13.12 -10.25
N THR A 49 2.07 13.69 -9.66
CA THR A 49 3.15 14.31 -10.45
C THR A 49 3.93 13.27 -11.26
N MET A 50 4.14 12.08 -10.70
CA MET A 50 4.96 11.04 -11.35
C MET A 50 4.14 10.17 -12.31
N HIS A 51 2.90 9.82 -11.92
CA HIS A 51 2.03 8.91 -12.68
C HIS A 51 0.94 9.63 -13.48
N GLY A 52 0.91 10.96 -13.40
CA GLY A 52 -0.05 11.78 -14.13
C GLY A 52 -1.47 11.70 -13.56
N ARG A 53 -2.39 12.34 -14.27
CA ARG A 53 -3.80 12.38 -13.88
C ARG A 53 -4.44 11.00 -14.04
N CYS A 54 -5.16 10.56 -13.01
CA CYS A 54 -5.98 9.34 -13.10
C CYS A 54 -7.08 9.53 -14.16
N LYS A 55 -7.28 8.51 -15.00
CA LYS A 55 -8.28 8.56 -16.08
C LYS A 55 -9.71 8.28 -15.59
N ALA A 56 -9.85 7.76 -14.37
CA ALA A 56 -11.16 7.51 -13.77
C ALA A 56 -11.88 8.83 -13.46
N ASP A 57 -13.19 8.80 -13.45
CA ASP A 57 -14.01 9.87 -12.89
C ASP A 57 -13.99 9.75 -11.37
N ILE A 58 -13.49 10.79 -10.69
CA ILE A 58 -13.24 10.78 -9.25
C ILE A 58 -13.92 11.98 -8.61
N GLU A 59 -14.84 11.68 -7.70
CA GLU A 59 -15.52 12.64 -6.86
C GLU A 59 -15.37 12.24 -5.39
N SER A 60 -15.62 13.18 -4.48
CA SER A 60 -15.72 12.92 -3.04
C SER A 60 -17.13 13.19 -2.54
N ARG A 61 -17.55 12.41 -1.57
CA ARG A 61 -18.71 12.68 -0.72
C ARG A 61 -18.27 12.66 0.73
N GLU A 62 -19.18 13.01 1.62
CA GLU A 62 -18.93 12.87 3.05
C GLU A 62 -18.55 11.40 3.37
N ASN A 63 -17.33 11.20 3.86
CA ASN A 63 -16.76 9.88 4.21
C ASN A 63 -16.79 8.82 3.09
N ALA A 64 -16.70 9.23 1.83
CA ALA A 64 -16.61 8.31 0.71
C ALA A 64 -15.89 8.91 -0.50
N LEU A 65 -15.24 8.05 -1.29
CA LEU A 65 -14.86 8.35 -2.65
C LEU A 65 -15.91 7.81 -3.62
N VAL A 66 -16.15 8.52 -4.71
CA VAL A 66 -16.95 8.02 -5.82
C VAL A 66 -16.04 7.90 -7.02
N VAL A 67 -15.82 6.69 -7.49
CA VAL A 67 -14.91 6.43 -8.60
C VAL A 67 -15.66 5.66 -9.68
N ASN A 68 -15.76 6.24 -10.88
CA ASN A 68 -16.55 5.70 -11.99
C ASN A 68 -18.01 5.36 -11.57
N GLY A 69 -18.60 6.18 -10.69
CA GLY A 69 -19.94 5.97 -10.16
C GLY A 69 -20.04 5.00 -8.98
N GLN A 70 -18.99 4.25 -8.65
CA GLN A 70 -18.95 3.36 -7.49
C GLN A 70 -18.64 4.15 -6.23
N VAL A 71 -19.46 3.98 -5.19
CA VAL A 71 -19.25 4.62 -3.88
C VAL A 71 -18.42 3.72 -3.01
N ILE A 72 -17.25 4.22 -2.58
CA ILE A 72 -16.27 3.52 -1.75
C ILE A 72 -16.17 4.24 -0.40
N PRO A 73 -16.60 3.63 0.71
CA PRO A 73 -16.53 4.25 2.03
C PRO A 73 -15.09 4.50 2.45
N VAL A 74 -14.87 5.64 3.06
CA VAL A 74 -13.60 6.04 3.68
C VAL A 74 -13.79 6.06 5.20
N PHE A 75 -12.97 5.29 5.89
CA PHE A 75 -12.89 5.26 7.35
C PHE A 75 -11.71 6.10 7.81
N SER A 76 -11.75 6.54 9.07
CA SER A 76 -10.66 7.30 9.72
C SER A 76 -10.34 6.67 11.08
N GLU A 77 -9.95 5.39 11.05
CA GLU A 77 -9.66 4.60 12.23
C GLU A 77 -8.15 4.40 12.41
N ARG A 78 -7.66 4.64 13.63
CA ARG A 78 -6.26 4.41 13.99
C ARG A 78 -5.97 2.96 14.30
N ASP A 79 -6.94 2.27 14.92
CA ASP A 79 -6.82 0.86 15.27
C ASP A 79 -7.53 0.00 14.22
N PRO A 80 -6.79 -0.86 13.50
CA PRO A 80 -7.37 -1.75 12.49
C PRO A 80 -8.50 -2.65 13.00
N ALA A 81 -8.52 -2.99 14.28
CA ALA A 81 -9.55 -3.84 14.87
C ALA A 81 -10.95 -3.19 14.87
N ASN A 82 -11.02 -1.85 14.83
CA ASN A 82 -12.27 -1.10 14.78
C ASN A 82 -12.86 -0.97 13.36
N LEU A 83 -12.10 -1.37 12.35
CA LEU A 83 -12.54 -1.33 10.96
C LEU A 83 -13.65 -2.37 10.70
N LYS A 84 -14.45 -2.14 9.68
CA LYS A 84 -15.63 -2.96 9.39
C LYS A 84 -15.45 -3.80 8.14
N TRP A 85 -14.25 -4.39 7.95
CA TRP A 85 -13.91 -5.14 6.75
C TRP A 85 -14.89 -6.28 6.45
N GLY A 86 -15.26 -7.03 7.47
CA GLY A 86 -16.23 -8.11 7.32
C GLY A 86 -17.61 -7.65 6.86
N LYS A 87 -18.08 -6.45 7.28
CA LYS A 87 -19.37 -5.88 6.84
C LYS A 87 -19.34 -5.47 5.37
N LEU A 88 -18.18 -5.04 4.88
CA LEU A 88 -17.96 -4.69 3.46
C LEU A 88 -17.71 -5.92 2.59
N GLY A 89 -17.46 -7.07 3.22
CA GLY A 89 -17.04 -8.28 2.54
C GLY A 89 -15.61 -8.22 2.00
N ALA A 90 -14.77 -7.32 2.54
CA ALA A 90 -13.36 -7.24 2.18
C ALA A 90 -12.63 -8.48 2.72
N GLU A 91 -12.19 -9.33 1.80
CA GLU A 91 -11.49 -10.57 2.15
C GLU A 91 -9.98 -10.36 2.32
N TYR A 92 -9.42 -9.49 1.53
CA TYR A 92 -7.99 -9.18 1.51
C TYR A 92 -7.78 -7.72 1.87
N ILE A 93 -6.82 -7.46 2.76
CA ILE A 93 -6.46 -6.09 3.12
C ILE A 93 -5.05 -5.79 2.62
N VAL A 94 -4.92 -4.71 1.87
CA VAL A 94 -3.62 -4.13 1.55
C VAL A 94 -3.25 -3.15 2.67
N GLU A 95 -2.26 -3.54 3.47
CA GLU A 95 -1.72 -2.73 4.54
C GLU A 95 -0.60 -1.83 3.98
N SER A 96 -0.88 -0.56 3.81
CA SER A 96 0.02 0.42 3.19
C SER A 96 0.28 1.67 4.04
N THR A 97 0.01 1.59 5.35
CA THR A 97 0.38 2.66 6.30
C THR A 97 1.86 2.66 6.67
N GLY A 98 2.54 1.51 6.56
CA GLY A 98 3.89 1.31 7.07
C GLY A 98 3.98 1.12 8.59
N LEU A 99 2.85 1.04 9.31
CA LEU A 99 2.81 0.94 10.77
C LEU A 99 2.60 -0.50 11.26
N PHE A 100 1.79 -1.29 10.56
CA PHE A 100 1.37 -2.63 10.96
C PHE A 100 2.15 -3.71 10.19
N LEU A 101 3.47 -3.78 10.43
CA LEU A 101 4.42 -4.60 9.68
C LEU A 101 4.84 -5.89 10.40
N THR A 102 4.03 -6.36 11.34
CA THR A 102 4.18 -7.65 12.00
C THR A 102 2.84 -8.36 12.05
N LYS A 103 2.83 -9.69 12.13
CA LYS A 103 1.60 -10.49 12.30
C LYS A 103 0.76 -9.98 13.48
N GLU A 104 1.42 -9.72 14.60
CA GLU A 104 0.76 -9.22 15.82
C GLU A 104 0.03 -7.89 15.56
N LYS A 105 0.72 -6.91 14.97
CA LYS A 105 0.13 -5.60 14.69
C LYS A 105 -0.96 -5.66 13.62
N ALA A 106 -0.77 -6.48 12.60
CA ALA A 106 -1.73 -6.64 11.51
C ALA A 106 -2.93 -7.53 11.86
N ALA A 107 -2.87 -8.27 12.99
CA ALA A 107 -3.96 -9.14 13.43
C ALA A 107 -5.28 -8.40 13.65
N GLY A 108 -5.24 -7.10 13.93
CA GLY A 108 -6.43 -6.25 14.02
C GLY A 108 -7.30 -6.30 12.77
N HIS A 109 -6.71 -6.42 11.58
CA HIS A 109 -7.47 -6.55 10.34
C HIS A 109 -8.25 -7.88 10.25
N ILE A 110 -7.65 -8.95 10.77
CA ILE A 110 -8.32 -10.25 10.83
C ILE A 110 -9.47 -10.21 11.83
N ALA A 111 -9.26 -9.60 12.99
CA ALA A 111 -10.32 -9.38 13.97
C ALA A 111 -11.47 -8.53 13.41
N ALA A 112 -11.17 -7.60 12.51
CA ALA A 112 -12.15 -6.78 11.78
C ALA A 112 -12.89 -7.53 10.65
N GLY A 113 -12.56 -8.82 10.43
CA GLY A 113 -13.26 -9.71 9.49
C GLY A 113 -12.58 -9.97 8.16
N ALA A 114 -11.33 -9.53 7.98
CA ALA A 114 -10.52 -9.89 6.81
C ALA A 114 -10.04 -11.34 6.90
N LYS A 115 -9.78 -11.96 5.75
CA LYS A 115 -9.19 -13.30 5.66
C LYS A 115 -7.67 -13.27 5.59
N LYS A 116 -7.13 -12.25 4.89
CA LYS A 116 -5.70 -12.12 4.63
C LYS A 116 -5.25 -10.68 4.67
N VAL A 117 -3.98 -10.47 5.04
CA VAL A 117 -3.33 -9.15 5.03
C VAL A 117 -2.08 -9.22 4.18
N ILE A 118 -1.97 -8.26 3.25
CA ILE A 118 -0.84 -8.07 2.36
C ILE A 118 -0.14 -6.77 2.78
N MET A 119 1.02 -6.89 3.40
CA MET A 119 1.84 -5.74 3.79
C MET A 119 2.58 -5.22 2.57
N SER A 120 2.43 -3.94 2.24
CA SER A 120 3.10 -3.30 1.09
C SER A 120 4.55 -2.87 1.39
N ALA A 121 5.08 -3.24 2.53
CA ALA A 121 6.44 -2.94 2.99
C ALA A 121 7.07 -4.18 3.63
N PRO A 122 8.40 -4.22 3.83
CA PRO A 122 9.05 -5.36 4.46
C PRO A 122 8.48 -5.64 5.83
N SER A 123 8.16 -6.89 6.10
CA SER A 123 7.76 -7.31 7.44
C SER A 123 8.92 -7.15 8.42
N LYS A 124 8.59 -6.92 9.69
CA LYS A 124 9.56 -6.80 10.80
C LYS A 124 9.60 -8.05 11.67
N ASP A 125 8.97 -9.13 11.23
CA ASP A 125 8.94 -10.45 11.85
C ASP A 125 9.17 -11.54 10.79
N ASP A 126 8.80 -12.78 11.09
CA ASP A 126 8.92 -13.94 10.21
C ASP A 126 7.79 -14.05 9.15
N THR A 127 7.02 -12.99 8.89
CA THR A 127 6.02 -12.96 7.82
C THR A 127 6.68 -13.21 6.47
N PRO A 128 6.20 -14.19 5.68
CA PRO A 128 6.77 -14.48 4.36
C PRO A 128 6.74 -13.26 3.44
N MET A 129 7.89 -12.99 2.80
CA MET A 129 8.02 -11.91 1.81
C MET A 129 8.12 -12.47 0.41
N PHE A 130 7.36 -11.88 -0.51
CA PHE A 130 7.29 -12.33 -1.89
C PHE A 130 7.66 -11.22 -2.87
N VAL A 131 8.43 -11.60 -3.89
CA VAL A 131 8.72 -10.79 -5.06
C VAL A 131 8.22 -11.53 -6.30
N MET A 132 7.38 -10.87 -7.08
CA MET A 132 6.83 -11.44 -8.32
C MET A 132 7.94 -11.81 -9.29
N GLY A 133 7.83 -12.98 -9.92
CA GLY A 133 8.87 -13.52 -10.79
C GLY A 133 10.04 -14.21 -10.07
N VAL A 134 10.22 -13.98 -8.76
CA VAL A 134 11.32 -14.57 -7.97
C VAL A 134 10.83 -15.77 -7.16
N ASN A 135 10.05 -15.52 -6.12
CA ASN A 135 9.62 -16.56 -5.17
C ASN A 135 8.11 -16.62 -4.95
N HIS A 136 7.30 -15.91 -5.73
CA HIS A 136 5.84 -15.85 -5.57
C HIS A 136 5.16 -17.22 -5.69
N LYS A 137 5.80 -18.18 -6.38
CA LYS A 137 5.30 -19.57 -6.50
C LYS A 137 5.33 -20.35 -5.18
N ASN A 138 6.07 -19.86 -4.18
CA ASN A 138 6.13 -20.46 -2.85
C ASN A 138 4.95 -20.02 -1.95
N TYR A 139 4.07 -19.14 -2.45
CA TYR A 139 2.85 -18.77 -1.75
C TYR A 139 1.91 -19.96 -1.64
N THR A 140 1.35 -20.16 -0.46
CA THR A 140 0.33 -21.16 -0.17
C THR A 140 -0.92 -20.53 0.43
N SER A 141 -2.07 -21.13 0.19
CA SER A 141 -3.37 -20.55 0.56
C SER A 141 -3.62 -20.47 2.07
N ASP A 142 -2.84 -21.14 2.88
CA ASP A 142 -2.89 -21.09 4.36
C ASP A 142 -2.16 -19.85 4.92
N MET A 143 -1.29 -19.21 4.15
CA MET A 143 -0.61 -17.99 4.56
C MET A 143 -1.62 -16.85 4.74
N GLN A 144 -1.82 -16.42 5.98
CA GLN A 144 -2.78 -15.36 6.32
C GLN A 144 -2.16 -13.97 6.22
N PHE A 145 -0.86 -13.86 6.51
CA PHE A 145 -0.07 -12.64 6.40
C PHE A 145 1.05 -12.85 5.42
N VAL A 146 1.20 -11.92 4.49
CA VAL A 146 2.29 -11.90 3.51
C VAL A 146 2.78 -10.48 3.33
N SER A 147 4.03 -10.33 2.87
CA SER A 147 4.61 -9.03 2.56
C SER A 147 5.09 -8.98 1.11
N ASN A 148 4.94 -7.84 0.46
CA ASN A 148 5.49 -7.57 -0.87
C ASN A 148 6.96 -7.12 -0.82
N ALA A 149 7.65 -7.31 0.30
CA ALA A 149 9.03 -6.88 0.53
C ALA A 149 9.24 -5.36 0.33
N SER A 150 10.47 -4.92 0.04
CA SER A 150 10.80 -3.51 -0.17
C SER A 150 10.88 -3.15 -1.66
N CYS A 151 10.81 -1.85 -1.96
CA CYS A 151 11.08 -1.33 -3.29
C CYS A 151 12.48 -1.73 -3.79
N THR A 152 13.51 -1.63 -2.94
CA THR A 152 14.88 -2.06 -3.24
C THR A 152 14.94 -3.57 -3.52
N THR A 153 14.25 -4.39 -2.72
CA THR A 153 14.20 -5.84 -2.96
C THR A 153 13.49 -6.17 -4.26
N ASN A 154 12.38 -5.50 -4.58
CA ASN A 154 11.67 -5.71 -5.84
C ASN A 154 12.49 -5.28 -7.06
N CYS A 155 13.40 -4.32 -6.91
CA CYS A 155 14.35 -3.95 -7.97
C CYS A 155 15.47 -4.99 -8.11
N LEU A 156 16.13 -5.34 -7.01
CA LEU A 156 17.34 -6.16 -7.02
C LEU A 156 17.07 -7.65 -7.27
N ALA A 157 16.07 -8.23 -6.60
CA ALA A 157 15.91 -9.68 -6.60
C ALA A 157 15.65 -10.29 -7.97
N PRO A 158 14.84 -9.71 -8.88
CA PRO A 158 14.68 -10.24 -10.24
C PRO A 158 15.99 -10.21 -11.04
N ILE A 159 16.77 -9.14 -10.91
CA ILE A 159 18.05 -8.99 -11.61
C ILE A 159 19.05 -10.03 -11.08
N ALA A 160 19.18 -10.11 -9.76
CA ALA A 160 20.07 -11.06 -9.10
C ALA A 160 19.70 -12.51 -9.44
N LYS A 161 18.41 -12.82 -9.50
CA LYS A 161 17.93 -14.15 -9.91
C LYS A 161 18.41 -14.51 -11.31
N VAL A 162 18.21 -13.65 -12.31
CA VAL A 162 18.62 -13.90 -13.68
C VAL A 162 20.13 -14.08 -13.77
N LEU A 163 20.91 -13.24 -13.11
CA LEU A 163 22.36 -13.34 -13.09
C LEU A 163 22.83 -14.64 -12.43
N HIS A 164 22.22 -14.98 -11.29
CA HIS A 164 22.59 -16.18 -10.53
C HIS A 164 22.27 -17.47 -11.29
N GLU A 165 21.09 -17.55 -11.91
CA GLU A 165 20.64 -18.75 -12.65
C GLU A 165 21.45 -18.98 -13.94
N ASN A 166 21.97 -17.93 -14.56
CA ASN A 166 22.71 -18.06 -15.82
C ASN A 166 24.25 -18.09 -15.66
N PHE A 167 24.79 -17.36 -14.67
CA PHE A 167 26.24 -17.19 -14.53
C PHE A 167 26.78 -17.61 -13.16
N GLY A 168 25.89 -17.76 -12.19
CA GLY A 168 26.29 -17.92 -10.78
C GLY A 168 26.81 -16.61 -10.17
N ILE A 169 26.35 -16.27 -8.98
CA ILE A 169 26.89 -15.16 -8.18
C ILE A 169 27.64 -15.77 -7.00
N LYS A 170 28.91 -15.43 -6.89
CA LYS A 170 29.74 -15.82 -5.74
C LYS A 170 29.73 -14.75 -4.68
N ASP A 171 29.97 -13.51 -5.06
CA ASP A 171 30.05 -12.34 -4.19
C ASP A 171 29.44 -11.13 -4.90
N GLY A 172 28.99 -10.13 -4.14
CA GLY A 172 28.44 -8.90 -4.71
C GLY A 172 28.40 -7.77 -3.70
N LEU A 173 28.52 -6.55 -4.21
CA LEU A 173 28.23 -5.31 -3.48
C LEU A 173 27.06 -4.62 -4.15
N MET A 174 26.14 -4.11 -3.33
CA MET A 174 24.99 -3.38 -3.81
C MET A 174 25.06 -1.92 -3.35
N THR A 175 24.92 -0.99 -4.30
CA THR A 175 24.69 0.42 -4.01
C THR A 175 23.34 0.79 -4.61
N THR A 176 22.49 1.44 -3.82
CA THR A 176 21.21 1.96 -4.30
C THR A 176 21.24 3.48 -4.36
N ILE A 177 20.78 4.03 -5.49
CA ILE A 177 20.45 5.44 -5.64
C ILE A 177 18.93 5.50 -5.64
N HIS A 178 18.38 6.00 -4.54
CA HIS A 178 16.96 5.89 -4.24
C HIS A 178 16.28 7.25 -4.26
N SER A 179 15.09 7.33 -4.86
CA SER A 179 14.25 8.52 -4.73
C SER A 179 13.78 8.71 -3.29
N VAL A 180 13.43 9.95 -2.92
CA VAL A 180 12.82 10.23 -1.61
C VAL A 180 11.52 9.45 -1.42
N THR A 181 11.25 9.05 -0.18
CA THR A 181 10.05 8.32 0.21
C THR A 181 9.28 9.10 1.28
N ALA A 182 8.03 8.75 1.51
CA ALA A 182 7.16 9.42 2.49
C ALA A 182 7.72 9.39 3.92
N THR A 183 8.57 8.43 4.25
CA THR A 183 9.25 8.37 5.56
C THR A 183 10.26 9.49 5.78
N GLN A 184 10.66 10.19 4.74
CA GLN A 184 11.53 11.38 4.80
C GLN A 184 10.74 12.69 4.95
N GLU A 185 9.41 12.60 5.09
CA GLU A 185 8.46 13.69 5.35
C GLU A 185 8.44 14.82 4.31
N THR A 186 9.14 14.70 3.20
CA THR A 186 9.20 15.70 2.13
C THR A 186 8.24 15.43 0.98
N VAL A 187 7.59 14.27 0.96
CA VAL A 187 6.74 13.80 -0.14
C VAL A 187 5.54 13.02 0.41
N ASP A 188 4.37 13.26 -0.17
CA ASP A 188 3.12 12.50 0.06
C ASP A 188 2.60 12.45 1.50
N GLY A 189 3.00 13.38 2.34
CA GLY A 189 2.46 13.54 3.69
C GLY A 189 1.75 14.88 3.85
N PRO A 190 0.75 15.00 4.72
CA PRO A 190 0.18 16.28 5.09
C PRO A 190 1.25 17.10 5.84
N LEU A 191 1.73 18.14 5.20
CA LEU A 191 2.67 19.09 5.79
C LEU A 191 1.88 20.28 6.35
N SER A 192 2.17 20.65 7.59
CA SER A 192 1.69 21.92 8.15
C SER A 192 2.63 23.07 7.75
N LEU A 193 2.15 24.29 7.87
CA LEU A 193 2.96 25.49 7.61
C LEU A 193 4.26 25.52 8.42
N ILE A 194 4.27 24.94 9.60
CA ILE A 194 5.47 24.87 10.45
C ILE A 194 6.59 24.02 9.82
N HIS A 195 6.24 23.03 9.00
CA HIS A 195 7.22 22.19 8.31
C HIS A 195 7.82 22.85 7.06
N ILE A 196 7.16 23.84 6.48
CA ILE A 196 7.58 24.49 5.23
C ILE A 196 7.99 25.94 5.43
N SER A 197 7.71 26.56 6.56
CA SER A 197 7.99 27.98 6.83
C SER A 197 9.03 28.23 7.91
N GLU A 198 9.55 27.21 8.56
CA GLU A 198 10.68 27.37 9.48
C GLU A 198 11.91 27.79 8.66
N PRO A 199 12.48 28.98 8.91
CA PRO A 199 13.75 29.32 8.32
C PRO A 199 14.79 28.36 8.86
N THR A 200 15.49 27.68 7.97
CA THR A 200 16.69 26.94 8.32
C THR A 200 17.61 27.92 9.01
N ARG A 201 17.74 27.85 10.33
CA ARG A 201 18.82 28.53 11.02
C ARG A 201 20.09 27.86 10.56
N LEU A 202 20.81 28.54 9.70
CA LEU A 202 22.22 28.31 9.48
C LEU A 202 22.92 28.95 10.70
N ASP A 203 23.22 28.14 11.70
CA ASP A 203 24.19 28.51 12.73
C ASP A 203 25.60 28.29 12.21
#